data_bac6c15919ee84208f7864872120bdf3
#
_entry.id   bac6c15919ee84208f7864872120bdf3
#
_cell.length_a   1.000
_cell.length_b   1.000
_cell.length_c   1.000
_cell.angle_alpha   90.00
_cell.angle_beta   90.00
_cell.angle_gamma   90.00
#
_symmetry.space_group_name_H-M   'P 1'
#
loop_
_entity.id
_entity.type
_entity.pdbx_description
1 polymer ?
#
loop_
_entity_poly.entity_id
_entity_poly.type
_entity_poly.pdbx_seq_one_letter_code
_entity_poly.pdbx_strand_id
1 'polypeptide(L)'
;PKIVGLVYRMNGRVDVGTDQGAATSGTTNVVLTIEPGVMLYGESGPSWLNVNRGNRISAVGTPTRPIIFTSRDNMQGLNTENSSGQWGGVVLSGRAQITDCASGTATPGTNACERQTEGAVDPALYGGVLNNDNSGRMSYVQIRFSGYILSGNSELQSLTLQGVGSATQIDHIMS
;
A
#
# COMPACT_ATOMS: atom_id res chain seq x y z
N PRO A 1 -16.44 4.63 -12.28
CA PRO A 1 -16.42 4.86 -13.73
C PRO A 1 -15.18 5.69 -14.10
N LYS A 2 -14.46 5.27 -15.14
CA LYS A 2 -13.32 6.01 -15.64
C LYS A 2 -13.80 7.25 -16.40
N ILE A 3 -13.42 8.42 -15.91
CA ILE A 3 -13.59 9.67 -16.68
C ILE A 3 -12.25 9.92 -17.38
N VAL A 4 -12.26 10.01 -18.70
CA VAL A 4 -11.05 10.27 -19.50
C VAL A 4 -10.47 11.63 -19.11
N GLY A 5 -9.16 11.65 -18.80
CA GLY A 5 -8.45 12.86 -18.36
C GLY A 5 -8.57 13.15 -16.85
N LEU A 6 -9.29 12.34 -16.08
CA LEU A 6 -9.33 12.49 -14.64
C LEU A 6 -8.10 11.80 -13.99
N VAL A 7 -7.44 12.54 -13.11
CA VAL A 7 -6.35 12.04 -12.27
C VAL A 7 -6.79 12.15 -10.81
N TYR A 8 -6.53 11.11 -10.03
CA TYR A 8 -6.90 11.07 -8.63
C TYR A 8 -5.74 11.55 -7.76
N ARG A 9 -6.03 12.48 -6.85
CA ARG A 9 -5.06 13.03 -5.90
C ARG A 9 -5.16 12.29 -4.56
N MET A 10 -4.03 11.91 -4.01
CA MET A 10 -3.90 11.40 -2.64
C MET A 10 -3.15 12.44 -1.80
N ASN A 11 -3.72 12.82 -0.66
CA ASN A 11 -3.13 13.80 0.25
C ASN A 11 -3.08 13.21 1.67
N GLY A 12 -1.87 13.04 2.21
CA GLY A 12 -1.66 12.33 3.46
C GLY A 12 -1.95 10.83 3.31
N ARG A 13 -2.28 10.16 4.41
CA ARG A 13 -2.69 8.76 4.41
C ARG A 13 -4.09 8.61 3.81
N VAL A 14 -4.23 7.74 2.84
CA VAL A 14 -5.51 7.35 2.24
C VAL A 14 -5.75 5.87 2.53
N ASP A 15 -6.81 5.56 3.23
CA ASP A 15 -7.14 4.21 3.67
C ASP A 15 -8.18 3.52 2.77
N VAL A 16 -7.92 2.26 2.45
CA VAL A 16 -8.93 1.34 1.92
C VAL A 16 -9.53 0.57 3.08
N GLY A 17 -10.73 0.97 3.46
CA GLY A 17 -11.47 0.43 4.61
C GLY A 17 -10.81 0.72 5.96
N THR A 18 -11.41 0.23 7.02
CA THR A 18 -10.85 0.26 8.37
C THR A 18 -10.08 -1.01 8.68
N ASP A 19 -9.13 -0.94 9.61
CA ASP A 19 -8.42 -2.12 10.10
C ASP A 19 -9.40 -3.09 10.81
N GLN A 20 -9.45 -4.32 10.30
CA GLN A 20 -10.32 -5.38 10.84
C GLN A 20 -9.63 -6.22 11.93
N GLY A 21 -8.40 -5.84 12.33
CA GLY A 21 -7.62 -6.51 13.36
C GLY A 21 -6.97 -7.82 12.88
N ALA A 22 -6.21 -8.42 13.77
CA ALA A 22 -5.41 -9.63 13.54
C ALA A 22 -6.23 -10.93 13.48
N ALA A 23 -7.46 -10.92 14.01
CA ALA A 23 -8.32 -12.08 14.10
C ALA A 23 -8.96 -12.46 12.75
N THR A 24 -9.44 -13.73 12.67
CA THR A 24 -9.99 -14.30 11.45
C THR A 24 -11.39 -13.79 11.07
N SER A 25 -12.11 -13.16 11.98
CA SER A 25 -13.47 -12.68 11.78
C SER A 25 -13.50 -11.16 11.59
N GLY A 26 -13.28 -10.69 10.37
CA GLY A 26 -13.58 -9.31 9.99
C GLY A 26 -14.94 -9.25 9.30
N THR A 27 -15.76 -8.26 9.65
CA THR A 27 -17.13 -8.14 9.13
C THR A 27 -17.25 -7.25 7.90
N THR A 28 -16.22 -6.48 7.57
CA THR A 28 -16.28 -5.51 6.47
C THR A 28 -15.10 -5.69 5.53
N ASN A 29 -15.40 -6.15 4.32
CA ASN A 29 -14.45 -6.18 3.22
C ASN A 29 -14.77 -5.02 2.27
N VAL A 30 -13.90 -4.02 2.28
CA VAL A 30 -13.89 -2.97 1.25
C VAL A 30 -12.91 -3.39 0.17
N VAL A 31 -13.30 -3.24 -1.08
CA VAL A 31 -12.41 -3.46 -2.23
C VAL A 31 -12.28 -2.15 -3.00
N LEU A 32 -11.07 -1.61 -3.02
CA LEU A 32 -10.74 -0.52 -3.94
C LEU A 32 -10.46 -1.10 -5.32
N THR A 33 -11.31 -0.83 -6.29
CA THR A 33 -11.08 -1.24 -7.68
C THR A 33 -10.55 -0.07 -8.49
N ILE A 34 -9.39 -0.27 -9.13
CA ILE A 34 -8.75 0.70 -10.03
C ILE A 34 -8.70 0.10 -11.43
N GLU A 35 -9.35 0.76 -12.38
CA GLU A 35 -9.45 0.30 -13.76
C GLU A 35 -8.15 0.51 -14.56
N PRO A 36 -7.91 -0.29 -15.62
CA PRO A 36 -6.74 -0.13 -16.49
C PRO A 36 -6.59 1.28 -17.06
N GLY A 37 -5.38 1.84 -16.94
CA GLY A 37 -5.02 3.17 -17.45
C GLY A 37 -5.50 4.32 -16.55
N VAL A 38 -5.91 4.04 -15.32
CA VAL A 38 -6.13 5.08 -14.30
C VAL A 38 -4.80 5.59 -13.78
N MET A 39 -4.72 6.89 -13.53
CA MET A 39 -3.57 7.53 -12.91
C MET A 39 -3.95 8.15 -11.56
N LEU A 40 -3.09 7.92 -10.57
CA LEU A 40 -3.19 8.51 -9.23
C LEU A 40 -1.87 9.18 -8.90
N TYR A 41 -1.90 10.27 -8.16
CA TYR A 41 -0.66 10.88 -7.65
C TYR A 41 -0.73 11.19 -6.16
N GLY A 42 0.40 10.99 -5.48
CA GLY A 42 0.62 11.43 -4.13
C GLY A 42 1.08 12.88 -4.07
N GLU A 43 0.52 13.66 -3.14
CA GLU A 43 1.08 14.95 -2.77
C GLU A 43 2.49 14.76 -2.19
N SER A 44 3.28 15.83 -2.26
CA SER A 44 4.65 15.84 -1.75
C SER A 44 4.69 15.46 -0.27
N GLY A 45 5.71 14.70 0.12
CA GLY A 45 5.92 14.27 1.49
C GLY A 45 5.27 12.92 1.83
N PRO A 46 4.75 12.74 3.05
CA PRO A 46 4.31 11.44 3.56
C PRO A 46 2.92 11.00 3.07
N SER A 47 2.52 11.37 1.86
CA SER A 47 1.27 10.89 1.25
C SER A 47 1.41 9.45 0.79
N TRP A 48 0.47 8.58 1.14
CA TRP A 48 0.53 7.15 0.81
C TRP A 48 -0.85 6.50 0.79
N LEU A 49 -0.96 5.40 0.05
CA LEU A 49 -2.16 4.57 0.02
C LEU A 49 -1.95 3.36 0.94
N ASN A 50 -2.87 3.13 1.85
CA ASN A 50 -2.86 1.96 2.73
C ASN A 50 -4.11 1.10 2.51
N VAL A 51 -3.90 -0.17 2.25
CA VAL A 51 -4.97 -1.18 2.30
C VAL A 51 -4.92 -1.82 3.68
N ASN A 52 -5.86 -1.46 4.55
CA ASN A 52 -5.93 -1.98 5.91
C ASN A 52 -6.25 -3.48 5.95
N ARG A 53 -5.85 -4.15 7.01
CA ARG A 53 -6.13 -5.58 7.23
C ARG A 53 -7.60 -5.92 7.01
N GLY A 54 -7.87 -7.02 6.29
CA GLY A 54 -9.21 -7.47 5.97
C GLY A 54 -9.88 -6.75 4.81
N ASN A 55 -9.22 -5.78 4.19
CA ASN A 55 -9.68 -5.10 2.98
C ASN A 55 -8.78 -5.45 1.78
N ARG A 56 -9.15 -5.03 0.59
CA ARG A 56 -8.48 -5.45 -0.63
C ARG A 56 -8.30 -4.32 -1.63
N ILE A 57 -7.27 -4.46 -2.45
CA ILE A 57 -7.11 -3.69 -3.68
C ILE A 57 -7.31 -4.60 -4.90
N SER A 58 -7.97 -4.10 -5.93
CA SER A 58 -8.03 -4.71 -7.26
C SER A 58 -7.51 -3.69 -8.27
N ALA A 59 -6.20 -3.69 -8.47
CA ALA A 59 -5.49 -2.80 -9.38
C ALA A 59 -4.90 -3.62 -10.53
N VAL A 60 -5.73 -3.95 -11.52
CA VAL A 60 -5.34 -4.81 -12.64
C VAL A 60 -5.33 -4.00 -13.92
N GLY A 61 -4.14 -3.56 -14.31
CA GLY A 61 -3.89 -2.90 -15.59
C GLY A 61 -3.69 -3.90 -16.73
N THR A 62 -3.16 -3.40 -17.84
CA THR A 62 -2.72 -4.21 -19.01
C THR A 62 -1.38 -3.69 -19.51
N PRO A 63 -0.64 -4.44 -20.36
CA PRO A 63 0.62 -3.96 -20.94
C PRO A 63 0.48 -2.62 -21.68
N THR A 64 -0.66 -2.36 -22.31
CA THR A 64 -0.92 -1.13 -23.08
C THR A 64 -1.68 -0.07 -22.29
N ARG A 65 -2.20 -0.42 -21.11
CA ARG A 65 -2.94 0.46 -20.20
C ARG A 65 -2.59 0.16 -18.76
N PRO A 66 -1.34 0.38 -18.34
CA PRO A 66 -0.95 0.18 -16.95
C PRO A 66 -1.71 1.15 -16.04
N ILE A 67 -1.84 0.77 -14.78
CA ILE A 67 -2.25 1.70 -13.71
C ILE A 67 -1.00 2.42 -13.24
N ILE A 68 -1.08 3.74 -13.07
CA ILE A 68 0.09 4.55 -12.72
C ILE A 68 -0.17 5.27 -11.40
N PHE A 69 0.66 4.97 -10.42
CA PHE A 69 0.84 5.78 -9.23
C PHE A 69 2.09 6.63 -9.41
N THR A 70 2.00 7.92 -9.18
CA THR A 70 3.11 8.85 -9.39
C THR A 70 3.12 9.96 -8.35
N SER A 71 4.03 10.91 -8.50
CA SER A 71 4.14 12.09 -7.63
C SER A 71 3.43 13.31 -8.23
N ARG A 72 3.12 14.29 -7.39
CA ARG A 72 2.67 15.61 -7.80
C ARG A 72 3.68 16.28 -8.74
N ASP A 73 4.97 16.20 -8.41
CA ASP A 73 6.02 16.84 -9.19
C ASP A 73 6.11 16.27 -10.61
N ASN A 74 5.92 14.95 -10.75
CA ASN A 74 5.82 14.33 -12.07
C ASN A 74 4.62 14.85 -12.87
N MET A 75 3.48 15.08 -12.22
CA MET A 75 2.30 15.66 -12.87
C MET A 75 2.54 17.10 -13.35
N GLN A 76 3.46 17.81 -12.73
CA GLN A 76 3.85 19.17 -13.07
C GLN A 76 5.06 19.28 -14.02
N GLY A 77 5.63 18.14 -14.42
CA GLY A 77 6.82 18.09 -15.27
C GLY A 77 8.11 18.57 -14.59
N LEU A 78 8.17 18.50 -13.26
CA LEU A 78 9.32 18.97 -12.47
C LEU A 78 10.37 17.88 -12.19
N ASN A 79 10.15 16.66 -12.67
CA ASN A 79 11.05 15.55 -12.42
C ASN A 79 12.30 15.59 -13.28
N THR A 80 13.39 15.03 -12.70
CA THR A 80 14.65 14.74 -13.38
C THR A 80 14.89 13.22 -13.36
N GLU A 81 15.95 12.76 -14.01
CA GLU A 81 16.35 11.34 -14.01
C GLU A 81 16.62 10.77 -12.61
N ASN A 82 17.03 11.63 -11.66
CA ASN A 82 17.37 11.25 -10.30
C ASN A 82 16.23 11.49 -9.30
N SER A 83 15.03 11.82 -9.76
CA SER A 83 13.91 12.09 -8.87
C SER A 83 13.42 10.81 -8.19
N SER A 84 13.34 10.84 -6.85
CA SER A 84 12.81 9.78 -5.99
C SER A 84 12.30 10.38 -4.67
N GLY A 85 11.65 9.59 -3.82
CA GLY A 85 11.28 10.02 -2.48
C GLY A 85 10.25 11.14 -2.40
N GLN A 86 9.47 11.38 -3.47
CA GLN A 86 8.58 12.55 -3.55
C GLN A 86 7.24 12.33 -2.85
N TRP A 87 6.85 11.07 -2.63
CA TRP A 87 5.66 10.65 -1.91
C TRP A 87 5.86 9.26 -1.32
N GLY A 88 4.98 8.80 -0.41
CA GLY A 88 5.20 7.57 0.34
C GLY A 88 5.19 6.30 -0.50
N GLY A 89 4.11 6.04 -1.20
CA GLY A 89 3.94 4.78 -1.93
C GLY A 89 2.63 4.06 -1.61
N VAL A 90 2.60 2.76 -1.89
CA VAL A 90 1.46 1.87 -1.67
C VAL A 90 1.82 0.81 -0.63
N VAL A 91 0.96 0.64 0.37
CA VAL A 91 1.14 -0.32 1.45
C VAL A 91 -0.04 -1.28 1.48
N LEU A 92 0.24 -2.58 1.51
CA LEU A 92 -0.76 -3.62 1.74
C LEU A 92 -0.51 -4.22 3.12
N SER A 93 -1.45 -4.01 4.03
CA SER A 93 -1.41 -4.54 5.40
C SER A 93 -2.26 -5.79 5.49
N GLY A 94 -1.66 -6.92 5.79
CA GLY A 94 -2.33 -8.22 5.89
C GLY A 94 -2.34 -8.77 7.30
N ARG A 95 -3.03 -9.92 7.45
CA ARG A 95 -3.23 -10.68 8.68
C ARG A 95 -2.42 -11.98 8.74
N ALA A 96 -1.44 -12.15 7.85
CA ALA A 96 -0.54 -13.30 7.93
C ALA A 96 0.39 -13.20 9.14
N GLN A 97 0.92 -14.32 9.55
CA GLN A 97 1.86 -14.41 10.66
C GLN A 97 3.12 -13.59 10.37
N ILE A 98 3.56 -12.88 11.41
CA ILE A 98 4.83 -12.16 11.42
C ILE A 98 5.67 -12.64 12.61
N THR A 99 6.97 -12.41 12.55
CA THR A 99 7.92 -12.83 13.58
C THR A 99 8.48 -11.67 14.39
N ASP A 100 8.38 -10.46 13.86
CA ASP A 100 8.86 -9.23 14.50
C ASP A 100 7.68 -8.49 15.15
N CYS A 101 7.38 -8.84 16.40
CA CYS A 101 6.28 -8.27 17.14
C CYS A 101 6.67 -6.93 17.77
N ALA A 102 5.77 -5.93 17.74
CA ALA A 102 5.99 -4.65 18.40
C ALA A 102 6.06 -4.79 19.93
N SER A 103 5.30 -5.72 20.50
CA SER A 103 5.38 -6.06 21.94
C SER A 103 6.38 -7.20 22.15
N GLY A 104 7.41 -6.95 22.98
CA GLY A 104 8.40 -7.96 23.31
C GLY A 104 7.86 -9.15 24.12
N THR A 105 6.61 -9.10 24.57
CA THR A 105 5.91 -10.19 25.27
C THR A 105 4.98 -10.98 24.36
N ALA A 106 4.75 -10.51 23.14
CA ALA A 106 3.91 -11.20 22.15
C ALA A 106 4.66 -12.39 21.53
N THR A 107 3.94 -13.47 21.35
CA THR A 107 4.49 -14.66 20.70
C THR A 107 4.30 -14.55 19.18
N PRO A 108 5.36 -14.71 18.37
CA PRO A 108 5.24 -14.76 16.92
C PRO A 108 4.17 -15.75 16.43
N GLY A 109 3.41 -15.36 15.41
CA GLY A 109 2.36 -16.20 14.86
C GLY A 109 1.07 -16.25 15.67
N THR A 110 0.89 -15.36 16.62
CA THR A 110 -0.37 -15.20 17.37
C THR A 110 -1.06 -13.88 17.00
N ASN A 111 -2.32 -13.72 17.38
CA ASN A 111 -3.06 -12.45 17.21
C ASN A 111 -2.42 -11.27 17.95
N ALA A 112 -1.64 -11.53 18.98
CA ALA A 112 -0.93 -10.50 19.76
C ALA A 112 0.35 -10.02 19.06
N CYS A 113 0.84 -10.76 18.07
CA CYS A 113 2.01 -10.38 17.30
C CYS A 113 1.62 -9.45 16.15
N GLU A 114 1.59 -8.17 16.45
CA GLU A 114 1.29 -7.09 15.51
C GLU A 114 2.46 -6.12 15.44
N ARG A 115 2.58 -5.42 14.32
CA ARG A 115 3.56 -4.35 14.14
C ARG A 115 2.95 -3.18 13.38
N GLN A 116 3.61 -2.06 13.42
CA GLN A 116 3.21 -0.84 12.72
C GLN A 116 4.04 -0.62 11.46
N THR A 117 3.42 0.01 10.44
CA THR A 117 4.12 0.43 9.24
C THR A 117 5.28 1.35 9.60
N GLU A 118 6.47 1.02 9.14
CA GLU A 118 7.65 1.86 9.27
C GLU A 118 7.56 3.08 8.35
N GLY A 119 8.14 4.20 8.76
CA GLY A 119 8.23 5.41 7.95
C GLY A 119 6.94 6.20 7.80
N ALA A 120 5.86 5.82 8.47
CA ALA A 120 4.60 6.53 8.43
C ALA A 120 4.42 7.44 9.65
N VAL A 121 3.96 8.67 9.43
CA VAL A 121 3.59 9.62 10.52
C VAL A 121 2.38 9.07 11.29
N ASP A 122 1.43 8.46 10.56
CA ASP A 122 0.26 7.79 11.09
C ASP A 122 0.30 6.32 10.63
N PRO A 123 0.96 5.42 11.38
CA PRO A 123 1.22 4.07 10.93
C PRO A 123 -0.03 3.19 10.95
N ALA A 124 -0.11 2.26 10.00
CA ALA A 124 -1.09 1.19 9.98
C ALA A 124 -0.58 -0.05 10.73
N LEU A 125 -1.49 -0.85 11.27
CA LEU A 125 -1.16 -2.14 11.88
C LEU A 125 -1.15 -3.27 10.84
N TYR A 126 -0.29 -4.26 11.06
CA TYR A 126 -0.25 -5.49 10.29
C TYR A 126 0.13 -6.69 11.15
N GLY A 127 -0.05 -7.90 10.60
CA GLY A 127 0.18 -9.15 11.29
C GLY A 127 -1.10 -9.79 11.83
N GLY A 128 -1.03 -11.06 12.17
CA GLY A 128 -2.16 -11.86 12.64
C GLY A 128 -1.86 -13.35 12.55
N VAL A 129 -2.89 -14.16 12.21
CA VAL A 129 -2.80 -15.64 12.16
C VAL A 129 -3.24 -16.25 10.83
N LEU A 130 -3.62 -15.43 9.84
CA LEU A 130 -4.15 -15.90 8.57
C LEU A 130 -3.07 -15.96 7.49
N ASN A 131 -2.32 -17.04 7.40
CA ASN A 131 -1.28 -17.21 6.39
C ASN A 131 -1.80 -17.19 4.93
N ASN A 132 -3.09 -17.44 4.72
CA ASN A 132 -3.76 -17.33 3.44
C ASN A 132 -4.59 -16.04 3.29
N ASP A 133 -4.30 -15.01 4.07
CA ASP A 133 -4.97 -13.71 3.94
C ASP A 133 -4.84 -13.16 2.51
N ASN A 134 -5.82 -12.37 2.10
CA ASN A 134 -5.90 -11.83 0.75
C ASN A 134 -6.08 -10.31 0.81
N SER A 135 -5.00 -9.59 0.59
CA SER A 135 -5.00 -8.12 0.47
C SER A 135 -5.33 -7.62 -0.95
N GLY A 136 -5.60 -8.54 -1.88
CA GLY A 136 -6.06 -8.23 -3.23
C GLY A 136 -5.09 -8.62 -4.34
N ARG A 137 -5.21 -7.92 -5.46
CA ARG A 137 -4.38 -8.16 -6.65
C ARG A 137 -3.87 -6.85 -7.23
N MET A 138 -2.59 -6.84 -7.59
CA MET A 138 -1.95 -5.78 -8.37
C MET A 138 -1.22 -6.41 -9.56
N SER A 139 -1.49 -5.93 -10.77
CA SER A 139 -0.88 -6.42 -12.00
C SER A 139 -0.79 -5.30 -13.04
N TYR A 140 0.32 -5.20 -13.75
CA TYR A 140 0.62 -4.09 -14.67
C TYR A 140 0.42 -2.72 -13.99
N VAL A 141 1.10 -2.54 -12.86
CA VAL A 141 1.09 -1.31 -12.07
C VAL A 141 2.48 -0.68 -12.06
N GLN A 142 2.53 0.63 -12.22
CA GLN A 142 3.74 1.43 -12.10
C GLN A 142 3.62 2.31 -10.86
N ILE A 143 4.64 2.29 -10.00
CA ILE A 143 4.72 3.13 -8.80
C ILE A 143 6.00 3.95 -8.92
N ARG A 144 5.85 5.22 -9.24
CA ARG A 144 6.95 6.09 -9.67
C ARG A 144 7.26 7.15 -8.64
N PHE A 145 8.55 7.47 -8.45
CA PHE A 145 9.06 8.59 -7.64
C PHE A 145 8.65 8.55 -6.17
N SER A 146 8.36 7.39 -5.67
CA SER A 146 7.92 7.10 -4.29
C SER A 146 9.10 6.78 -3.36
N GLY A 147 8.82 6.40 -2.11
CA GLY A 147 9.83 6.01 -1.14
C GLY A 147 10.22 7.14 -0.19
N TYR A 148 9.25 7.88 0.33
CA TYR A 148 9.49 9.05 1.19
C TYR A 148 10.20 8.67 2.50
N ILE A 149 11.29 9.38 2.80
CA ILE A 149 12.05 9.24 4.03
C ILE A 149 11.48 10.17 5.10
N LEU A 150 10.97 9.62 6.19
CA LEU A 150 10.47 10.39 7.32
C LEU A 150 11.60 10.82 8.27
N SER A 151 12.55 9.91 8.52
CA SER A 151 13.75 10.16 9.33
C SER A 151 14.82 9.12 8.99
N GLY A 152 16.05 9.27 9.48
CA GLY A 152 17.26 8.57 9.04
C GLY A 152 17.19 7.07 8.77
N ASN A 153 16.33 6.31 9.50
CA ASN A 153 16.11 4.88 9.29
C ASN A 153 14.61 4.54 9.24
N SER A 154 13.78 5.47 8.82
CA SER A 154 12.34 5.31 8.82
C SER A 154 11.78 5.87 7.52
N GLU A 155 11.46 5.01 6.59
CA GLU A 155 10.99 5.35 5.24
C GLU A 155 9.81 4.50 4.81
N LEU A 156 8.93 5.13 4.01
CA LEU A 156 7.95 4.42 3.20
C LEU A 156 8.61 3.97 1.89
N GLN A 157 8.34 2.73 1.48
CA GLN A 157 8.84 2.16 0.23
C GLN A 157 7.84 2.35 -0.90
N SER A 158 8.25 2.09 -2.15
CA SER A 158 7.35 2.16 -3.31
C SER A 158 6.14 1.26 -3.16
N LEU A 159 6.39 -0.02 -2.87
CA LEU A 159 5.38 -1.01 -2.53
C LEU A 159 5.82 -1.76 -1.27
N THR A 160 5.05 -1.62 -0.21
CA THR A 160 5.28 -2.32 1.04
C THR A 160 4.24 -3.43 1.22
N LEU A 161 4.71 -4.67 1.33
CA LEU A 161 3.90 -5.85 1.60
C LEU A 161 4.17 -6.29 3.03
N GLN A 162 3.29 -5.94 3.96
CA GLN A 162 3.47 -6.20 5.39
C GLN A 162 2.41 -7.16 5.91
N GLY A 163 2.83 -8.35 6.33
CA GLY A 163 1.93 -9.39 6.81
C GLY A 163 0.88 -9.84 5.78
N VAL A 164 1.12 -9.68 4.48
CA VAL A 164 0.20 -10.16 3.44
C VAL A 164 0.26 -11.67 3.35
N GLY A 165 -0.88 -12.30 3.13
CA GLY A 165 -0.98 -13.75 3.03
C GLY A 165 -0.86 -14.26 1.60
N SER A 166 -0.75 -15.59 1.47
CA SER A 166 -0.47 -16.29 0.21
C SER A 166 -1.57 -16.20 -0.85
N ALA A 167 -2.77 -15.73 -0.49
CA ALA A 167 -3.83 -15.49 -1.47
C ALA A 167 -3.74 -14.10 -2.14
N THR A 168 -2.82 -13.23 -1.70
CA THR A 168 -2.52 -11.95 -2.35
C THR A 168 -1.72 -12.18 -3.63
N GLN A 169 -2.08 -11.51 -4.72
CA GLN A 169 -1.45 -11.69 -6.03
C GLN A 169 -0.77 -10.40 -6.50
N ILE A 170 0.54 -10.45 -6.69
CA ILE A 170 1.34 -9.30 -7.14
C ILE A 170 2.22 -9.75 -8.32
N ASP A 171 2.01 -9.13 -9.45
CA ASP A 171 2.79 -9.40 -10.66
C ASP A 171 2.93 -8.15 -11.54
N HIS A 172 3.92 -8.12 -12.45
CA HIS A 172 4.15 -7.03 -13.41
C HIS A 172 4.15 -5.64 -12.76
N ILE A 173 4.90 -5.49 -11.66
CA ILE A 173 5.08 -4.20 -10.98
C ILE A 173 6.39 -3.54 -11.45
N MET A 174 6.31 -2.25 -11.74
CA MET A 174 7.46 -1.38 -11.96
C MET A 174 7.51 -0.34 -10.83
N SER A 175 8.63 -0.24 -10.12
CA SER A 175 8.87 0.73 -9.05
C SER A 175 10.24 1.39 -9.19
#